data_bea52958950f3dffd6f1bf3c1dccd5f5
#
_entry.id   bea52958950f3dffd6f1bf3c1dccd5f5
#
_cell.length_a   1.000
_cell.length_b   1.000
_cell.length_c   1.000
_cell.angle_alpha   90.00
_cell.angle_beta   90.00
_cell.angle_gamma   90.00
#
_symmetry.space_group_name_H-M   'P 1'
#
loop_
_entity.id
_entity.type
_entity.pdbx_description
1 polymer ?
#
loop_
_entity_poly.entity_id
_entity_poly.type
_entity_poly.pdbx_seq_one_letter_code
_entity_poly.pdbx_strand_id
1 'polypeptide(L)'
;LRRQRQMCIRDRYNRSNTDQQIRVDFDKLYLSGDVRVRDLWNHQEMGTFTDYYETLVPAHGTALIRLEGSKRHDRTCYEAEYAFMQEFLPDNKQAAHFTPKSGASGEYIMKNLGNSPSNWAEFRNVYISKGGDYQLKLTYYSGDKRDIQIAVNGTEYKQSNLYSGTWDQAATTTIKVKLRKGYNTIRLYNSYGWAPDIDKMEIIKGR
;
A
#
# COMPACT_ATOMS: atom_id res chain seq x y z
N LEU A 1 -6.36 21.77 19.87
CA LEU A 1 -6.53 20.72 18.83
C LEU A 1 -5.41 20.89 17.79
N ARG A 2 -4.30 20.15 17.92
CA ARG A 2 -3.30 20.07 16.84
C ARG A 2 -3.94 19.32 15.67
N ARG A 3 -4.31 20.02 14.61
CA ARG A 3 -4.59 19.40 13.32
C ARG A 3 -3.31 18.69 12.89
N GLN A 4 -3.32 17.37 12.83
CA GLN A 4 -2.25 16.60 12.20
C GLN A 4 -2.21 17.02 10.72
N ARG A 5 -1.23 17.83 10.35
CA ARG A 5 -0.99 18.21 8.97
C ARG A 5 -0.53 16.95 8.23
N GLN A 6 -1.19 16.64 7.14
CA GLN A 6 -0.83 15.53 6.26
C GLN A 6 0.44 15.93 5.51
N MET A 7 1.57 15.37 5.89
CA MET A 7 2.87 15.69 5.31
C MET A 7 3.37 14.49 4.50
N CYS A 8 3.76 14.74 3.25
CA CYS A 8 4.46 13.79 2.41
C CYS A 8 5.80 14.38 1.97
N ILE A 9 6.87 13.61 2.06
CA ILE A 9 8.16 13.93 1.43
C ILE A 9 8.23 13.13 0.14
N ARG A 10 8.61 13.77 -0.96
CA ARG A 10 8.76 13.18 -2.28
C ARG A 10 10.07 13.59 -2.91
N ASP A 11 10.74 12.60 -3.44
CA ASP A 11 11.86 12.76 -4.37
C ASP A 11 11.38 12.61 -5.81
N ARG A 12 11.95 13.39 -6.70
CA ARG A 12 11.71 13.35 -8.13
C ARG A 12 13.05 13.36 -8.83
N TYR A 13 13.31 12.29 -9.55
CA TYR A 13 14.59 12.06 -10.21
C TYR A 13 14.45 12.17 -11.72
N ASN A 14 15.25 13.03 -12.35
CA ASN A 14 15.37 13.15 -13.79
C ASN A 14 16.51 12.26 -14.29
N ARG A 15 16.18 11.18 -15.00
CA ARG A 15 17.16 10.25 -15.59
C ARG A 15 17.57 10.60 -17.01
N SER A 16 16.98 11.64 -17.60
CA SER A 16 17.30 12.06 -18.97
C SER A 16 18.54 12.94 -19.03
N ASN A 17 19.08 13.11 -20.23
CA ASN A 17 20.22 13.99 -20.52
C ASN A 17 19.80 15.46 -20.72
N THR A 18 18.53 15.79 -20.52
CA THR A 18 17.98 17.15 -20.68
C THR A 18 17.16 17.51 -19.45
N ASP A 19 17.04 18.79 -19.18
CA ASP A 19 16.16 19.30 -18.13
C ASP A 19 14.71 18.90 -18.40
N GLN A 20 13.99 18.48 -17.37
CA GLN A 20 12.62 18.01 -17.49
C GLN A 20 11.69 18.75 -16.54
N GLN A 21 10.53 19.16 -17.07
CA GLN A 21 9.42 19.60 -16.23
C GLN A 21 8.77 18.37 -15.58
N ILE A 22 8.90 18.25 -14.27
CA ILE A 22 8.35 17.11 -13.54
C ILE A 22 7.12 17.55 -12.73
N ARG A 23 6.01 16.86 -12.97
CA ARG A 23 4.73 17.11 -12.33
C ARG A 23 4.46 16.12 -11.20
N VAL A 24 3.85 16.63 -10.13
CA VAL A 24 3.36 15.86 -8.98
C VAL A 24 1.86 16.11 -8.83
N ASP A 25 1.03 15.16 -9.22
CA ASP A 25 -0.42 15.21 -9.03
C ASP A 25 -0.75 14.87 -7.58
N PHE A 26 -1.48 15.74 -6.90
CA PHE A 26 -1.79 15.58 -5.48
C PHE A 26 -2.80 14.47 -5.23
N ASP A 27 -3.73 14.25 -6.17
CA ASP A 27 -4.69 13.16 -6.12
C ASP A 27 -4.00 11.79 -6.03
N LYS A 28 -2.94 11.58 -6.82
CA LYS A 28 -2.11 10.36 -6.77
C LYS A 28 -1.38 10.16 -5.43
N LEU A 29 -1.31 11.21 -4.60
CA LEU A 29 -0.76 11.17 -3.24
C LEU A 29 -1.85 11.19 -2.17
N TYR A 30 -3.11 11.05 -2.59
CA TYR A 30 -4.28 11.12 -1.70
C TYR A 30 -4.41 12.45 -0.96
N LEU A 31 -3.86 13.53 -1.51
CA LEU A 31 -4.00 14.89 -1.01
C LEU A 31 -5.04 15.64 -1.86
N SER A 32 -5.80 16.52 -1.21
CA SER A 32 -6.78 17.37 -1.89
C SER A 32 -6.92 18.72 -1.19
N GLY A 33 -7.56 19.68 -1.89
CA GLY A 33 -7.61 21.06 -1.45
C GLY A 33 -6.25 21.75 -1.56
N ASP A 34 -6.01 22.72 -0.70
CA ASP A 34 -4.76 23.49 -0.70
C ASP A 34 -3.60 22.64 -0.18
N VAL A 35 -2.56 22.52 -0.99
CA VAL A 35 -1.32 21.83 -0.66
C VAL A 35 -0.16 22.81 -0.64
N ARG A 36 0.47 22.98 0.51
CA ARG A 36 1.67 23.79 0.65
C ARG A 36 2.89 22.97 0.24
N VAL A 37 3.74 23.56 -0.60
CA VAL A 37 4.93 22.95 -1.14
C VAL A 37 6.17 23.65 -0.61
N ARG A 38 7.15 22.88 -0.13
CA ARG A 38 8.46 23.36 0.30
C ARG A 38 9.55 22.56 -0.41
N ASP A 39 10.49 23.26 -1.03
CA ASP A 39 11.74 22.69 -1.51
C ASP A 39 12.66 22.44 -0.29
N LEU A 40 13.10 21.19 -0.13
CA LEU A 40 13.94 20.78 1.00
C LEU A 40 15.43 20.94 0.72
N TRP A 41 15.87 20.97 -0.54
CA TRP A 41 17.26 21.26 -0.90
C TRP A 41 17.59 22.74 -0.68
N ASN A 42 16.72 23.62 -1.19
CA ASN A 42 16.90 25.06 -1.10
C ASN A 42 16.30 25.68 0.17
N HIS A 43 15.65 24.86 1.01
CA HIS A 43 14.93 25.30 2.22
C HIS A 43 13.88 26.40 1.96
N GLN A 44 13.28 26.42 0.76
CA GLN A 44 12.40 27.46 0.27
C GLN A 44 10.92 27.03 0.26
N GLU A 45 10.03 27.93 0.72
CA GLU A 45 8.57 27.76 0.52
C GLU A 45 8.23 28.12 -0.93
N MET A 46 7.65 27.17 -1.66
CA MET A 46 7.27 27.35 -3.07
C MET A 46 5.86 27.91 -3.24
N GLY A 47 5.08 27.95 -2.14
CA GLY A 47 3.71 28.43 -2.14
C GLY A 47 2.66 27.34 -1.90
N THR A 48 1.41 27.68 -2.22
CA THR A 48 0.25 26.80 -2.06
C THR A 48 -0.38 26.55 -3.43
N PHE A 49 -0.65 25.29 -3.72
CA PHE A 49 -1.14 24.81 -5.01
C PHE A 49 -2.37 23.92 -4.81
N THR A 50 -3.23 23.87 -5.83
CA THR A 50 -4.33 22.92 -5.95
C THR A 50 -4.00 21.95 -7.09
N ASP A 51 -4.50 20.72 -7.01
CA ASP A 51 -4.40 19.66 -8.02
C ASP A 51 -2.99 19.13 -8.28
N TYR A 52 -2.00 19.97 -8.56
CA TYR A 52 -0.63 19.54 -8.85
C TYR A 52 0.43 20.61 -8.55
N TYR A 53 1.67 20.19 -8.53
CA TYR A 53 2.86 21.05 -8.53
C TYR A 53 3.83 20.60 -9.63
N GLU A 54 4.41 21.56 -10.33
CA GLU A 54 5.44 21.31 -11.35
C GLU A 54 6.72 22.04 -11.00
N THR A 55 7.85 21.42 -11.30
CA THR A 55 9.17 22.04 -11.18
C THR A 55 10.12 21.53 -12.25
N LEU A 56 11.02 22.40 -12.68
CA LEU A 56 12.11 22.03 -13.60
C LEU A 56 13.18 21.28 -12.80
N VAL A 57 13.51 20.07 -13.23
CA VAL A 57 14.58 19.26 -12.66
C VAL A 57 15.70 19.11 -13.68
N PRO A 58 16.92 19.56 -13.37
CA PRO A 58 18.05 19.47 -14.30
C PRO A 58 18.33 18.03 -14.74
N ALA A 59 19.01 17.88 -15.88
CA ALA A 59 19.50 16.58 -16.34
C ALA A 59 20.25 15.87 -15.22
N HIS A 60 19.91 14.59 -14.94
CA HIS A 60 20.44 13.78 -13.86
C HIS A 60 20.23 14.37 -12.42
N GLY A 61 19.41 15.41 -12.31
CA GLY A 61 19.12 16.08 -11.06
C GLY A 61 17.97 15.42 -10.26
N THR A 62 17.78 15.92 -9.05
CA THR A 62 16.70 15.47 -8.14
C THR A 62 16.04 16.68 -7.48
N ALA A 63 14.72 16.72 -7.44
CA ALA A 63 13.97 17.62 -6.58
C ALA A 63 13.48 16.87 -5.34
N LEU A 64 13.72 17.40 -4.16
CA LEU A 64 13.21 16.87 -2.89
C LEU A 64 12.23 17.89 -2.31
N ILE A 65 10.95 17.53 -2.29
CA ILE A 65 9.87 18.43 -1.86
C ILE A 65 9.08 17.85 -0.68
N ARG A 66 8.63 18.74 0.20
CA ARG A 66 7.66 18.45 1.25
C ARG A 66 6.31 19.01 0.85
N LEU A 67 5.28 18.19 0.94
CA LEU A 67 3.89 18.52 0.64
C LEU A 67 3.06 18.47 1.91
N GLU A 68 2.34 19.52 2.23
CA GLU A 68 1.42 19.59 3.37
C GLU A 68 0.00 19.90 2.86
N GLY A 69 -0.83 18.87 2.76
CA GLY A 69 -2.22 19.00 2.31
C GLY A 69 -3.16 19.43 3.43
N SER A 70 -4.16 20.27 3.10
CA SER A 70 -5.24 20.64 4.00
C SER A 70 -6.27 19.51 4.20
N LYS A 71 -6.41 18.65 3.22
CA LYS A 71 -7.32 17.49 3.21
C LYS A 71 -6.62 16.24 2.64
N ARG A 72 -7.09 15.07 3.06
CA ARG A 72 -6.68 13.78 2.52
C ARG A 72 -7.91 12.91 2.28
N HIS A 73 -7.93 12.15 1.18
CA HIS A 73 -8.92 11.11 0.94
C HIS A 73 -8.33 9.72 1.20
N ASP A 74 -9.22 8.76 1.38
CA ASP A 74 -8.83 7.41 1.70
C ASP A 74 -8.26 6.71 0.46
N ARG A 75 -7.14 6.04 0.63
CA ARG A 75 -6.67 5.08 -0.35
C ARG A 75 -7.51 3.82 -0.24
N THR A 76 -8.04 3.35 -1.36
CA THR A 76 -8.94 2.19 -1.40
C THR A 76 -8.30 0.94 -1.99
N CYS A 77 -7.15 1.06 -2.67
CA CYS A 77 -6.43 -0.06 -3.26
C CYS A 77 -4.96 -0.07 -2.80
N TYR A 78 -4.50 -1.22 -2.36
CA TYR A 78 -3.15 -1.50 -1.89
C TYR A 78 -2.62 -2.72 -2.63
N GLU A 79 -1.68 -2.50 -3.55
CA GLU A 79 -0.95 -3.59 -4.21
C GLU A 79 -0.11 -4.35 -3.17
N ALA A 80 0.16 -5.62 -3.41
CA ALA A 80 0.94 -6.44 -2.48
C ALA A 80 2.33 -5.85 -2.21
N GLU A 81 2.93 -5.18 -3.19
CA GLU A 81 4.25 -4.55 -3.13
C GLU A 81 4.34 -3.39 -2.12
N TYR A 82 3.20 -2.90 -1.63
CA TYR A 82 3.17 -1.90 -0.56
C TYR A 82 3.20 -2.50 0.84
N ALA A 83 3.14 -3.82 0.95
CA ALA A 83 3.23 -4.49 2.24
C ALA A 83 4.68 -4.53 2.73
N PHE A 84 4.87 -4.30 4.03
CA PHE A 84 6.10 -4.61 4.70
C PHE A 84 6.16 -6.12 4.95
N MET A 85 7.27 -6.74 4.63
CA MET A 85 7.52 -8.16 4.86
C MET A 85 8.81 -8.36 5.65
N GLN A 86 8.93 -9.49 6.31
CA GLN A 86 10.17 -9.91 6.93
C GLN A 86 11.04 -10.61 5.89
N GLU A 87 12.25 -10.13 5.67
CA GLU A 87 13.15 -10.65 4.63
C GLU A 87 13.77 -11.99 4.99
N PHE A 88 13.98 -12.25 6.29
CA PHE A 88 14.62 -13.44 6.80
C PHE A 88 13.76 -14.12 7.86
N LEU A 89 13.64 -15.45 7.78
CA LEU A 89 12.96 -16.24 8.79
C LEU A 89 13.97 -16.93 9.71
N PRO A 90 13.67 -17.03 11.03
CA PRO A 90 14.59 -17.63 12.01
C PRO A 90 14.88 -19.11 11.76
N ASP A 91 13.98 -19.82 11.07
CA ASP A 91 14.03 -21.27 10.81
C ASP A 91 14.50 -21.62 9.40
N ASN A 92 15.18 -20.71 8.70
CA ASN A 92 15.65 -20.87 7.32
C ASN A 92 14.57 -21.27 6.30
N LYS A 93 13.30 -21.05 6.62
CA LYS A 93 12.20 -21.23 5.67
C LYS A 93 12.20 -20.14 4.61
N GLN A 94 11.60 -20.45 3.48
CA GLN A 94 11.44 -19.46 2.42
C GLN A 94 10.49 -18.35 2.87
N ALA A 95 10.99 -17.13 2.96
CA ALA A 95 10.19 -15.96 3.32
C ALA A 95 9.28 -15.52 2.16
N ALA A 96 8.23 -14.78 2.51
CA ALA A 96 7.42 -14.08 1.53
C ALA A 96 8.29 -13.14 0.68
N HIS A 97 7.99 -13.07 -0.62
CA HIS A 97 8.72 -12.22 -1.57
C HIS A 97 7.81 -11.81 -2.72
N PHE A 98 8.20 -10.75 -3.42
CA PHE A 98 7.49 -10.30 -4.62
C PHE A 98 8.04 -11.00 -5.87
N THR A 99 7.12 -11.40 -6.74
CA THR A 99 7.44 -12.08 -8.01
C THR A 99 6.62 -11.46 -9.13
N PRO A 100 7.22 -11.18 -10.31
CA PRO A 100 6.47 -10.75 -11.48
C PRO A 100 5.38 -11.76 -11.86
N LYS A 101 4.20 -11.24 -12.18
CA LYS A 101 3.06 -12.06 -12.60
C LYS A 101 2.25 -11.34 -13.67
N SER A 102 2.23 -11.90 -14.87
CA SER A 102 1.40 -11.38 -15.96
C SER A 102 -0.09 -11.45 -15.57
N GLY A 103 -0.81 -10.35 -15.79
CA GLY A 103 -2.23 -10.23 -15.46
C GLY A 103 -2.53 -9.86 -14.00
N ALA A 104 -1.52 -9.77 -13.12
CA ALA A 104 -1.68 -9.20 -11.81
C ALA A 104 -1.74 -7.67 -11.87
N SER A 105 -2.41 -7.06 -10.92
CA SER A 105 -2.40 -5.62 -10.71
C SER A 105 -0.98 -5.21 -10.29
N GLY A 106 -0.45 -4.11 -10.81
CA GLY A 106 0.92 -3.71 -10.51
C GLY A 106 2.03 -4.63 -11.07
N GLU A 107 1.67 -5.67 -11.87
CA GLU A 107 2.61 -6.63 -12.50
C GLU A 107 3.34 -7.57 -11.53
N TYR A 108 3.08 -7.53 -10.22
CA TYR A 108 3.69 -8.37 -9.20
C TYR A 108 2.64 -9.01 -8.30
N ILE A 109 3.05 -10.12 -7.67
CA ILE A 109 2.30 -10.76 -6.58
C ILE A 109 3.25 -11.07 -5.42
N MET A 110 2.70 -11.17 -4.23
CA MET A 110 3.40 -11.67 -3.05
C MET A 110 3.21 -13.18 -2.94
N LYS A 111 4.33 -13.93 -2.96
CA LYS A 111 4.37 -15.39 -2.85
C LYS A 111 4.97 -15.84 -1.51
N ASN A 112 4.73 -17.11 -1.19
CA ASN A 112 5.31 -17.80 -0.04
C ASN A 112 5.03 -17.13 1.31
N LEU A 113 3.85 -16.53 1.46
CA LEU A 113 3.38 -16.02 2.72
C LEU A 113 2.92 -17.17 3.63
N GLY A 114 3.25 -17.11 4.92
CA GLY A 114 2.81 -18.10 5.90
C GLY A 114 3.80 -19.23 6.15
N ASN A 115 3.30 -20.41 6.54
CA ASN A 115 4.07 -21.60 6.96
C ASN A 115 5.03 -21.35 8.14
N SER A 116 4.86 -20.21 8.82
CA SER A 116 5.57 -19.81 10.04
C SER A 116 4.85 -18.61 10.67
N PRO A 117 4.76 -18.50 11.99
CA PRO A 117 4.24 -17.30 12.67
C PRO A 117 5.05 -16.04 12.36
N SER A 118 6.32 -16.19 11.98
CA SER A 118 7.21 -15.08 11.63
C SER A 118 7.10 -14.64 10.18
N ASN A 119 6.45 -15.42 9.31
CA ASN A 119 6.33 -15.14 7.87
C ASN A 119 4.99 -14.44 7.57
N TRP A 120 4.97 -13.15 7.76
CA TRP A 120 3.80 -12.29 7.58
C TRP A 120 4.10 -11.10 6.68
N ALA A 121 3.04 -10.52 6.13
CA ALA A 121 3.08 -9.25 5.41
C ALA A 121 2.13 -8.24 6.06
N GLU A 122 2.50 -6.97 6.12
CA GLU A 122 1.76 -5.95 6.84
C GLU A 122 1.62 -4.67 6.02
N PHE A 123 0.38 -4.28 5.76
CA PHE A 123 0.06 -2.97 5.23
C PHE A 123 0.02 -1.99 6.41
N ARG A 124 1.03 -1.14 6.48
CA ARG A 124 1.18 -0.08 7.48
C ARG A 124 0.56 1.22 6.98
N ASN A 125 0.15 2.08 7.92
CA ASN A 125 -0.36 3.40 7.58
C ASN A 125 -1.59 3.40 6.66
N VAL A 126 -2.48 2.42 6.79
CA VAL A 126 -3.77 2.37 6.11
C VAL A 126 -4.66 3.46 6.72
N TYR A 127 -4.75 4.60 6.03
CA TYR A 127 -5.50 5.75 6.55
C TYR A 127 -6.98 5.65 6.17
N ILE A 128 -7.84 5.88 7.17
CA ILE A 128 -9.29 5.91 7.04
C ILE A 128 -9.82 7.21 7.65
N SER A 129 -10.50 8.02 6.84
CA SER A 129 -11.06 9.31 7.27
C SER A 129 -12.24 9.18 8.22
N LYS A 130 -13.03 8.11 8.09
CA LYS A 130 -14.22 7.85 8.89
C LYS A 130 -14.24 6.39 9.34
N GLY A 131 -14.03 6.16 10.65
CA GLY A 131 -14.08 4.80 11.22
C GLY A 131 -15.47 4.15 11.08
N GLY A 132 -15.51 2.82 11.10
CA GLY A 132 -16.75 2.05 10.97
C GLY A 132 -16.52 0.66 10.40
N ASP A 133 -17.60 0.10 9.84
CA ASP A 133 -17.58 -1.21 9.21
C ASP A 133 -17.12 -1.09 7.75
N TYR A 134 -16.18 -1.95 7.37
CA TYR A 134 -15.58 -2.02 6.04
C TYR A 134 -15.50 -3.46 5.58
N GLN A 135 -15.23 -3.64 4.30
CA GLN A 135 -14.88 -4.91 3.70
C GLN A 135 -13.47 -4.83 3.15
N LEU A 136 -12.63 -5.79 3.50
CA LEU A 136 -11.35 -6.04 2.83
C LEU A 136 -11.59 -7.08 1.75
N LYS A 137 -11.39 -6.69 0.50
CA LYS A 137 -11.43 -7.59 -0.65
C LYS A 137 -9.98 -7.90 -1.03
N LEU A 138 -9.60 -9.16 -0.92
CA LEU A 138 -8.29 -9.66 -1.35
C LEU A 138 -8.43 -10.30 -2.73
N THR A 139 -7.55 -9.91 -3.65
CA THR A 139 -7.32 -10.63 -4.91
C THR A 139 -6.13 -11.54 -4.73
N TYR A 140 -6.29 -12.82 -5.09
CA TYR A 140 -5.30 -13.85 -4.82
C TYR A 140 -5.25 -14.92 -5.92
N TYR A 141 -4.15 -15.69 -5.92
CA TYR A 141 -3.94 -16.88 -6.75
C TYR A 141 -3.70 -18.09 -5.83
N SER A 142 -4.37 -19.21 -6.09
CA SER A 142 -4.16 -20.45 -5.32
C SER A 142 -4.59 -21.67 -6.11
N GLY A 143 -3.62 -22.48 -6.54
CA GLY A 143 -3.86 -23.74 -7.24
C GLY A 143 -4.25 -24.89 -6.32
N ASP A 144 -4.21 -24.70 -5.01
CA ASP A 144 -4.69 -25.59 -3.96
C ASP A 144 -5.52 -24.84 -2.92
N LYS A 145 -6.20 -25.56 -2.02
CA LYS A 145 -6.98 -24.93 -0.94
C LYS A 145 -6.06 -24.44 0.15
N ARG A 146 -6.03 -23.12 0.38
CA ARG A 146 -5.21 -22.46 1.39
C ARG A 146 -6.03 -21.58 2.31
N ASP A 147 -5.55 -21.44 3.53
CA ASP A 147 -6.13 -20.53 4.51
C ASP A 147 -5.30 -19.24 4.58
N ILE A 148 -5.94 -18.13 4.95
CA ILE A 148 -5.29 -16.89 5.31
C ILE A 148 -5.83 -16.35 6.62
N GLN A 149 -4.95 -15.92 7.49
CA GLN A 149 -5.24 -15.19 8.71
C GLN A 149 -4.98 -13.69 8.47
N ILE A 150 -5.85 -12.85 9.01
CA ILE A 150 -5.77 -11.41 8.84
C ILE A 150 -5.91 -10.77 10.22
N ALA A 151 -4.94 -9.94 10.63
CA ALA A 151 -5.05 -9.15 11.84
C ALA A 151 -5.24 -7.67 11.49
N VAL A 152 -6.34 -7.08 11.91
CA VAL A 152 -6.65 -5.66 11.74
C VAL A 152 -6.53 -4.96 13.09
N ASN A 153 -5.52 -4.13 13.27
CA ASN A 153 -5.21 -3.48 14.55
C ASN A 153 -5.15 -4.47 15.73
N GLY A 154 -4.71 -5.71 15.48
CA GLY A 154 -4.65 -6.80 16.47
C GLY A 154 -5.91 -7.65 16.58
N THR A 155 -7.01 -7.31 15.93
CA THR A 155 -8.20 -8.16 15.86
C THR A 155 -8.06 -9.17 14.74
N GLU A 156 -8.23 -10.47 15.09
CA GLU A 156 -8.01 -11.60 14.19
C GLU A 156 -9.25 -11.96 13.37
N TYR A 157 -9.02 -12.25 12.10
CA TYR A 157 -9.99 -12.79 11.14
C TYR A 157 -9.35 -13.94 10.38
N LYS A 158 -10.18 -14.83 9.82
CA LYS A 158 -9.71 -15.96 9.02
C LYS A 158 -10.60 -16.19 7.80
N GLN A 159 -9.96 -16.53 6.69
CA GLN A 159 -10.62 -17.11 5.51
C GLN A 159 -9.99 -18.47 5.21
N SER A 160 -10.82 -19.46 5.01
CA SER A 160 -10.37 -20.84 4.81
C SER A 160 -10.73 -21.36 3.43
N ASN A 161 -9.96 -22.36 2.96
CA ASN A 161 -10.20 -23.05 1.70
C ASN A 161 -10.21 -22.14 0.47
N LEU A 162 -9.39 -21.10 0.47
CA LEU A 162 -9.24 -20.21 -0.69
C LEU A 162 -8.61 -20.99 -1.85
N TYR A 163 -9.31 -21.01 -2.97
CA TYR A 163 -8.92 -21.74 -4.17
C TYR A 163 -9.36 -20.98 -5.41
N SER A 164 -8.46 -20.72 -6.35
CA SER A 164 -8.74 -19.98 -7.58
C SER A 164 -8.79 -20.88 -8.83
N GLY A 165 -8.67 -22.18 -8.65
CA GLY A 165 -8.63 -23.15 -9.74
C GLY A 165 -7.20 -23.49 -10.13
N THR A 166 -6.36 -22.52 -10.44
CA THR A 166 -4.96 -22.68 -10.83
C THR A 166 -4.10 -21.56 -10.24
N TRP A 167 -2.79 -21.71 -10.34
CA TRP A 167 -1.85 -20.63 -9.98
C TRP A 167 -1.83 -19.46 -10.97
N ASP A 168 -2.53 -19.59 -12.10
CA ASP A 168 -2.58 -18.56 -13.15
C ASP A 168 -3.92 -17.83 -13.23
N GLN A 169 -4.90 -18.29 -12.46
CA GLN A 169 -6.23 -17.68 -12.38
C GLN A 169 -6.39 -16.91 -11.06
N ALA A 170 -6.75 -15.63 -11.15
CA ALA A 170 -7.08 -14.83 -9.98
C ALA A 170 -8.49 -15.13 -9.45
N ALA A 171 -8.64 -15.09 -8.13
CA ALA A 171 -9.93 -15.08 -7.45
C ALA A 171 -9.97 -13.98 -6.40
N THR A 172 -11.16 -13.72 -5.84
CA THR A 172 -11.31 -12.73 -4.77
C THR A 172 -12.04 -13.32 -3.58
N THR A 173 -11.68 -12.83 -2.39
CA THR A 173 -12.45 -13.07 -1.16
C THR A 173 -12.69 -11.75 -0.44
N THR A 174 -13.76 -11.69 0.34
CA THR A 174 -14.15 -10.48 1.07
C THR A 174 -14.38 -10.78 2.53
N ILE A 175 -13.78 -9.97 3.40
CA ILE A 175 -13.86 -10.09 4.85
C ILE A 175 -14.44 -8.80 5.44
N LYS A 176 -15.46 -8.92 6.29
CA LYS A 176 -15.99 -7.77 7.04
C LYS A 176 -15.08 -7.47 8.21
N VAL A 177 -14.65 -6.21 8.34
CA VAL A 177 -13.73 -5.74 9.38
C VAL A 177 -14.17 -4.41 9.94
N LYS A 178 -13.67 -4.07 11.15
CA LYS A 178 -13.80 -2.72 11.69
C LYS A 178 -12.49 -1.96 11.52
N LEU A 179 -12.56 -0.78 10.88
CA LEU A 179 -11.43 0.14 10.77
C LEU A 179 -11.69 1.37 11.65
N ARG A 180 -10.66 1.82 12.33
CA ARG A 180 -10.73 3.06 13.14
C ARG A 180 -10.42 4.28 12.28
N LYS A 181 -10.95 5.43 12.66
CA LYS A 181 -10.53 6.72 12.07
C LYS A 181 -9.04 6.93 12.31
N GLY A 182 -8.32 7.37 11.28
CA GLY A 182 -6.88 7.53 11.29
C GLY A 182 -6.15 6.32 10.73
N TYR A 183 -4.96 6.04 11.23
CA TYR A 183 -4.12 4.96 10.72
C TYR A 183 -4.48 3.61 11.29
N ASN A 184 -4.54 2.62 10.42
CA ASN A 184 -4.76 1.22 10.72
C ASN A 184 -3.57 0.39 10.22
N THR A 185 -3.41 -0.79 10.82
CA THR A 185 -2.45 -1.81 10.41
C THR A 185 -3.23 -3.05 10.02
N ILE A 186 -2.92 -3.62 8.86
CA ILE A 186 -3.54 -4.85 8.36
C ILE A 186 -2.42 -5.84 8.05
N ARG A 187 -2.37 -6.94 8.81
CA ARG A 187 -1.37 -8.00 8.65
C ARG A 187 -2.02 -9.21 8.03
N LEU A 188 -1.33 -9.80 7.05
CA LEU A 188 -1.69 -11.04 6.39
C LEU A 188 -0.68 -12.11 6.76
N TYR A 189 -1.12 -13.33 7.09
CA TYR A 189 -0.24 -14.44 7.48
C TYR A 189 -1.00 -15.78 7.45
N ASN A 190 -0.29 -16.88 7.64
CA ASN A 190 -0.83 -18.18 8.02
C ASN A 190 0.23 -18.94 8.82
N SER A 191 0.02 -19.08 10.12
CA SER A 191 0.99 -19.68 11.03
C SER A 191 1.21 -21.19 10.78
N TYR A 192 0.24 -21.87 10.18
CA TYR A 192 0.19 -23.34 10.11
C TYR A 192 0.36 -23.90 8.71
N GLY A 193 0.41 -23.09 7.69
CA GLY A 193 0.58 -23.50 6.31
C GLY A 193 0.76 -22.30 5.39
N TRP A 194 0.94 -22.56 4.11
CA TRP A 194 1.07 -21.50 3.11
C TRP A 194 -0.27 -20.76 2.93
N ALA A 195 -0.23 -19.44 2.90
CA ALA A 195 -1.33 -18.63 2.44
C ALA A 195 -1.39 -18.62 0.90
N PRO A 196 -2.51 -18.20 0.28
CA PRO A 196 -2.55 -17.89 -1.15
C PRO A 196 -1.51 -16.84 -1.54
N ASP A 197 -1.10 -16.83 -2.80
CA ASP A 197 -0.32 -15.73 -3.36
C ASP A 197 -1.22 -14.50 -3.49
N ILE A 198 -0.78 -13.34 -3.01
CA ILE A 198 -1.60 -12.14 -2.92
C ILE A 198 -1.21 -11.14 -4.01
N ASP A 199 -2.20 -10.66 -4.77
CA ASP A 199 -2.09 -9.59 -5.75
C ASP A 199 -2.30 -8.22 -5.09
N LYS A 200 -3.49 -7.99 -4.53
CA LYS A 200 -3.85 -6.72 -3.92
C LYS A 200 -4.93 -6.85 -2.86
N MET A 201 -5.06 -5.78 -2.08
CA MET A 201 -6.12 -5.57 -1.11
C MET A 201 -6.90 -4.30 -1.47
N GLU A 202 -8.23 -4.41 -1.55
CA GLU A 202 -9.14 -3.28 -1.72
C GLU A 202 -9.93 -3.05 -0.43
N ILE A 203 -10.12 -1.78 -0.05
CA ILE A 203 -10.92 -1.38 1.11
C ILE A 203 -12.23 -0.79 0.60
N ILE A 204 -13.32 -1.44 0.93
CA ILE A 204 -14.66 -1.06 0.50
C ILE A 204 -15.46 -0.67 1.74
N LYS A 205 -16.08 0.50 1.72
CA LYS A 205 -16.92 0.94 2.84
C LYS A 205 -18.12 0.03 2.95
N GLY A 206 -18.40 -0.48 4.15
CA GLY A 206 -19.61 -1.22 4.46
C GLY A 206 -20.86 -0.33 4.22
N ARG A 207 -21.91 -0.94 3.73
CA ARG A 207 -23.23 -0.29 3.61
C ARG A 207 -23.92 -0.23 4.94
#